data_c3cec23d16beb2680ae484082c6b256d
#
_entry.id   c3cec23d16beb2680ae484082c6b256d
#
_cell.length_a   1.000
_cell.length_b   1.000
_cell.length_c   1.000
_cell.angle_alpha   90.00
_cell.angle_beta   90.00
_cell.angle_gamma   90.00
#
_symmetry.space_group_name_H-M   'P 1'
#
loop_
_entity.id
_entity.type
_entity.pdbx_description
1 polymer ?
#
loop_
_entity_poly.entity_id
_entity_poly.type
_entity_poly.pdbx_seq_one_letter_code
_entity_poly.pdbx_strand_id
1 'polypeptide(L)'
;MKTNKIKILFIVLTLIVILPFTIFAEERLKLATTTSTENTGLLKALLPPFENRNNCKIDVIAVGTGQSLKLGEQGDVDVVLVHAPELEEKFVKDGYGINRQYVMYNDFIIVGPPEDLAKIKGSKVAKEALAKIAATQTPFVSRGDKSGTHTKELAIWKAVNIKPAGNWYIESGKGMGEVLNMANEKKAYTLSDRGTYLAYREKTTSIILCEGDPILGNPYHIIEVNPGKFPHVKKELASKLIEWVTSKEGQQIIHDFKDKNGNPLFIPTAGQKWQ
;
A
#
# COMPACT_ATOMS: atom_id res chain seq x y z
N MET A 1 18.76 -23.33 -93.16
CA MET A 1 18.66 -22.16 -92.32
C MET A 1 18.01 -22.51 -90.99
N LYS A 2 18.80 -22.60 -89.89
CA LYS A 2 18.29 -22.98 -88.56
C LYS A 2 18.28 -21.70 -87.74
N THR A 3 17.12 -21.23 -87.36
CA THR A 3 16.93 -20.07 -86.46
C THR A 3 17.01 -20.52 -85.03
N ASN A 4 18.09 -20.09 -84.31
CA ASN A 4 18.22 -20.24 -82.86
C ASN A 4 17.32 -19.26 -82.14
N LYS A 5 16.35 -19.79 -81.36
CA LYS A 5 15.57 -18.95 -80.38
C LYS A 5 16.28 -18.92 -79.03
N ILE A 6 16.85 -17.80 -78.71
CA ILE A 6 17.43 -17.52 -77.37
C ILE A 6 16.25 -17.24 -76.41
N LYS A 7 16.07 -18.12 -75.41
CA LYS A 7 15.15 -17.90 -74.30
C LYS A 7 15.87 -17.09 -73.20
N ILE A 8 15.48 -15.83 -73.06
CA ILE A 8 15.94 -14.98 -71.92
C ILE A 8 15.11 -15.35 -70.71
N LEU A 9 15.75 -15.96 -69.70
CA LEU A 9 15.14 -16.30 -68.40
C LEU A 9 15.29 -15.08 -67.49
N PHE A 10 14.20 -14.36 -67.22
CA PHE A 10 14.16 -13.28 -66.20
C PHE A 10 14.09 -13.93 -64.80
N ILE A 11 15.19 -13.85 -64.05
CA ILE A 11 15.21 -14.20 -62.63
C ILE A 11 14.80 -12.94 -61.88
N VAL A 12 13.56 -12.90 -61.35
CA VAL A 12 13.10 -11.89 -60.44
C VAL A 12 13.63 -12.23 -59.05
N LEU A 13 14.69 -11.59 -58.60
CA LEU A 13 15.24 -11.70 -57.26
C LEU A 13 14.36 -10.89 -56.28
N THR A 14 13.41 -11.57 -55.61
CA THR A 14 12.58 -10.95 -54.57
C THR A 14 13.43 -10.77 -53.32
N LEU A 15 13.88 -9.52 -53.08
CA LEU A 15 14.58 -9.14 -51.84
C LEU A 15 13.58 -9.11 -50.65
N ILE A 16 13.54 -10.18 -49.87
CA ILE A 16 12.78 -10.20 -48.63
C ILE A 16 13.56 -9.36 -47.60
N VAL A 17 13.10 -8.11 -47.37
CA VAL A 17 13.60 -7.28 -46.29
C VAL A 17 13.03 -7.84 -44.97
N ILE A 18 13.84 -8.63 -44.25
CA ILE A 18 13.54 -9.08 -42.91
C ILE A 18 13.79 -7.87 -42.00
N LEU A 19 12.74 -7.10 -41.69
CA LEU A 19 12.80 -6.11 -40.65
C LEU A 19 12.99 -6.86 -39.32
N PRO A 20 14.01 -6.51 -38.50
CA PRO A 20 14.14 -7.12 -37.20
C PRO A 20 12.94 -6.68 -36.35
N PHE A 21 12.02 -7.59 -36.08
CA PHE A 21 11.04 -7.43 -35.02
C PHE A 21 11.82 -7.47 -33.71
N THR A 22 12.19 -6.30 -33.20
CA THR A 22 12.66 -6.19 -31.81
C THR A 22 11.48 -6.54 -30.91
N ILE A 23 11.43 -7.77 -30.44
CA ILE A 23 10.56 -8.15 -29.32
C ILE A 23 11.12 -7.41 -28.12
N PHE A 24 10.55 -6.23 -27.81
CA PHE A 24 10.81 -5.59 -26.53
C PHE A 24 10.20 -6.49 -25.46
N ALA A 25 11.05 -7.15 -24.66
CA ALA A 25 10.58 -7.86 -23.48
C ALA A 25 9.82 -6.87 -22.60
N GLU A 26 8.63 -7.25 -22.15
CA GLU A 26 7.80 -6.44 -21.26
C GLU A 26 8.61 -6.12 -19.99
N GLU A 27 8.80 -4.83 -19.73
CA GLU A 27 9.58 -4.39 -18.58
C GLU A 27 8.79 -4.64 -17.28
N ARG A 28 9.46 -5.12 -16.23
CA ARG A 28 8.80 -5.42 -14.95
C ARG A 28 9.37 -4.54 -13.85
N LEU A 29 8.52 -3.82 -13.14
CA LEU A 29 8.88 -3.00 -11.97
C LEU A 29 8.42 -3.69 -10.70
N LYS A 30 9.27 -3.75 -9.68
CA LYS A 30 8.93 -4.32 -8.38
C LYS A 30 8.49 -3.23 -7.41
N LEU A 31 7.26 -3.32 -6.91
CA LEU A 31 6.68 -2.42 -5.93
C LEU A 31 6.46 -3.14 -4.61
N ALA A 32 7.18 -2.78 -3.57
CA ALA A 32 6.87 -3.23 -2.22
C ALA A 32 5.82 -2.32 -1.57
N THR A 33 4.82 -2.92 -0.93
CA THR A 33 3.76 -2.20 -0.23
C THR A 33 3.29 -2.97 1.00
N THR A 34 2.26 -2.46 1.68
CA THR A 34 1.71 -3.13 2.86
C THR A 34 0.55 -4.07 2.50
N THR A 35 0.40 -5.14 3.27
CA THR A 35 -0.76 -6.05 3.14
C THR A 35 -2.09 -5.32 3.33
N SER A 36 -2.12 -4.27 4.18
CA SER A 36 -3.31 -3.44 4.35
C SER A 36 -3.64 -2.66 3.08
N THR A 37 -2.65 -2.09 2.41
CA THR A 37 -2.84 -1.39 1.11
C THR A 37 -3.37 -2.35 0.04
N GLU A 38 -2.75 -3.53 -0.11
CA GLU A 38 -3.20 -4.54 -1.07
C GLU A 38 -4.62 -5.02 -0.79
N ASN A 39 -4.96 -5.26 0.48
CA ASN A 39 -6.28 -5.73 0.90
C ASN A 39 -7.42 -4.74 0.56
N THR A 40 -7.14 -3.46 0.39
CA THR A 40 -8.15 -2.49 -0.05
C THR A 40 -8.59 -2.71 -1.50
N GLY A 41 -7.71 -3.28 -2.33
CA GLY A 41 -7.93 -3.45 -3.76
C GLY A 41 -7.58 -2.21 -4.60
N LEU A 42 -7.10 -1.10 -4.01
CA LEU A 42 -6.77 0.13 -4.73
C LEU A 42 -5.77 -0.11 -5.89
N LEU A 43 -4.74 -0.92 -5.64
CA LEU A 43 -3.69 -1.15 -6.65
C LEU A 43 -4.23 -1.81 -7.91
N LYS A 44 -5.30 -2.62 -7.81
CA LYS A 44 -5.98 -3.24 -8.97
C LYS A 44 -6.70 -2.21 -9.86
N ALA A 45 -7.02 -1.04 -9.33
CA ALA A 45 -7.59 0.07 -10.11
C ALA A 45 -6.50 1.04 -10.59
N LEU A 46 -5.47 1.28 -9.76
CA LEU A 46 -4.46 2.32 -9.99
C LEU A 46 -3.35 1.89 -10.97
N LEU A 47 -2.90 0.62 -10.91
CA LEU A 47 -1.72 0.19 -11.67
C LEU A 47 -2.00 -0.15 -13.15
N PRO A 48 -3.09 -0.80 -13.56
CA PRO A 48 -3.29 -1.24 -14.94
C PRO A 48 -3.24 -0.10 -15.99
N PRO A 49 -3.78 1.11 -15.74
CA PRO A 49 -3.64 2.21 -16.71
C PRO A 49 -2.19 2.64 -16.93
N PHE A 50 -1.37 2.61 -15.87
CA PHE A 50 0.06 2.88 -15.96
C PHE A 50 0.80 1.78 -16.73
N GLU A 51 0.54 0.51 -16.42
CA GLU A 51 1.15 -0.64 -17.09
C GLU A 51 0.91 -0.60 -18.60
N ASN A 52 -0.35 -0.38 -19.00
CA ASN A 52 -0.73 -0.30 -20.41
C ASN A 52 -0.04 0.86 -21.15
N ARG A 53 0.09 2.03 -20.49
CA ARG A 53 0.71 3.23 -21.07
C ARG A 53 2.22 3.09 -21.26
N ASN A 54 2.88 2.35 -20.36
CA ASN A 54 4.33 2.20 -20.35
C ASN A 54 4.81 0.84 -20.87
N ASN A 55 3.92 -0.02 -21.38
CA ASN A 55 4.22 -1.38 -21.84
C ASN A 55 5.06 -2.15 -20.81
N CYS A 56 4.61 -2.16 -19.56
CA CYS A 56 5.31 -2.80 -18.44
C CYS A 56 4.33 -3.56 -17.54
N LYS A 57 4.89 -4.34 -16.60
CA LYS A 57 4.15 -4.96 -15.49
C LYS A 57 4.71 -4.54 -14.15
N ILE A 58 3.83 -4.43 -13.16
CA ILE A 58 4.23 -4.14 -11.79
C ILE A 58 4.04 -5.39 -10.94
N ASP A 59 5.15 -5.89 -10.42
CA ASP A 59 5.16 -6.99 -9.45
C ASP A 59 4.95 -6.43 -8.06
N VAL A 60 3.74 -6.57 -7.53
CA VAL A 60 3.39 -6.09 -6.19
C VAL A 60 3.81 -7.10 -5.14
N ILE A 61 4.63 -6.67 -4.18
CA ILE A 61 5.08 -7.46 -3.03
C ILE A 61 4.44 -6.85 -1.78
N ALA A 62 3.34 -7.46 -1.32
CA ALA A 62 2.57 -6.97 -0.18
C ALA A 62 3.01 -7.67 1.12
N VAL A 63 3.68 -6.91 2.01
CA VAL A 63 4.21 -7.38 3.30
C VAL A 63 3.97 -6.33 4.39
N GLY A 64 4.55 -6.45 5.59
CA GLY A 64 4.50 -5.37 6.58
C GLY A 64 5.41 -4.19 6.21
N THR A 65 5.11 -2.97 6.71
CA THR A 65 5.90 -1.75 6.40
C THR A 65 7.40 -1.94 6.62
N GLY A 66 7.79 -2.50 7.77
CA GLY A 66 9.21 -2.75 8.07
C GLY A 66 9.86 -3.69 7.06
N GLN A 67 9.16 -4.72 6.62
CA GLN A 67 9.66 -5.65 5.60
C GLN A 67 9.69 -5.01 4.22
N SER A 68 8.71 -4.18 3.85
CA SER A 68 8.70 -3.43 2.59
C SER A 68 9.92 -2.50 2.49
N LEU A 69 10.22 -1.75 3.56
CA LEU A 69 11.40 -0.90 3.63
C LEU A 69 12.69 -1.73 3.61
N LYS A 70 12.70 -2.91 4.25
CA LYS A 70 13.85 -3.81 4.24
C LYS A 70 14.18 -4.32 2.83
N LEU A 71 13.17 -4.66 2.03
CA LEU A 71 13.38 -5.00 0.61
C LEU A 71 14.00 -3.83 -0.16
N GLY A 72 13.55 -2.58 0.10
CA GLY A 72 14.17 -1.39 -0.46
C GLY A 72 15.60 -1.15 0.02
N GLU A 73 15.91 -1.41 1.30
CA GLU A 73 17.28 -1.34 1.86
C GLU A 73 18.25 -2.37 1.24
N GLN A 74 17.72 -3.46 0.70
CA GLN A 74 18.47 -4.50 0.01
C GLN A 74 18.58 -4.29 -1.50
N GLY A 75 17.79 -3.34 -2.05
CA GLY A 75 17.68 -3.13 -3.50
C GLY A 75 16.87 -4.21 -4.22
N ASP A 76 16.09 -5.00 -3.49
CA ASP A 76 15.29 -6.11 -4.05
C ASP A 76 14.02 -5.63 -4.77
N VAL A 77 13.66 -4.36 -4.56
CA VAL A 77 12.53 -3.67 -5.19
C VAL A 77 12.94 -2.30 -5.73
N ASP A 78 12.16 -1.76 -6.65
CA ASP A 78 12.44 -0.48 -7.31
C ASP A 78 11.74 0.69 -6.60
N VAL A 79 10.57 0.42 -6.01
CA VAL A 79 9.71 1.42 -5.37
C VAL A 79 9.10 0.83 -4.10
N VAL A 80 8.88 1.67 -3.10
CA VAL A 80 8.08 1.32 -1.91
C VAL A 80 6.90 2.29 -1.76
N LEU A 81 5.71 1.76 -1.43
CA LEU A 81 4.50 2.52 -1.13
C LEU A 81 4.01 2.12 0.26
N VAL A 82 4.23 2.97 1.25
CA VAL A 82 4.04 2.66 2.67
C VAL A 82 3.43 3.84 3.44
N HIS A 83 3.11 3.65 4.73
CA HIS A 83 2.39 4.63 5.55
C HIS A 83 2.91 4.66 7.00
N ALA A 84 4.21 4.79 7.19
CA ALA A 84 4.86 4.96 8.50
C ALA A 84 5.94 6.05 8.42
N PRO A 85 5.56 7.33 8.50
CA PRO A 85 6.43 8.48 8.22
C PRO A 85 7.80 8.42 8.88
N GLU A 86 7.89 8.07 10.16
CA GLU A 86 9.17 8.00 10.90
C GLU A 86 10.13 6.97 10.30
N LEU A 87 9.62 5.80 9.91
CA LEU A 87 10.43 4.75 9.27
C LEU A 87 10.86 5.14 7.86
N GLU A 88 9.97 5.79 7.11
CA GLU A 88 10.22 6.28 5.75
C GLU A 88 11.28 7.40 5.76
N GLU A 89 11.17 8.35 6.70
CA GLU A 89 12.16 9.42 6.86
C GLU A 89 13.53 8.87 7.20
N LYS A 90 13.59 7.85 8.07
CA LYS A 90 14.83 7.15 8.37
C LYS A 90 15.41 6.47 7.12
N PHE A 91 14.57 5.77 6.34
CA PHE A 91 14.96 5.09 5.10
C PHE A 91 15.59 6.07 4.08
N VAL A 92 14.98 7.25 3.92
CA VAL A 92 15.51 8.32 3.05
C VAL A 92 16.80 8.92 3.64
N LYS A 93 16.82 9.23 4.94
CA LYS A 93 18.00 9.81 5.63
C LYS A 93 19.21 8.89 5.56
N ASP A 94 19.01 7.58 5.65
CA ASP A 94 20.08 6.57 5.54
C ASP A 94 20.53 6.35 4.08
N GLY A 95 19.90 7.07 3.13
CA GLY A 95 20.27 7.09 1.72
C GLY A 95 19.77 5.88 0.92
N TYR A 96 18.86 5.09 1.45
CA TYR A 96 18.25 3.96 0.72
C TYR A 96 17.12 4.37 -0.21
N GLY A 97 16.42 5.46 0.11
CA GLY A 97 15.32 6.01 -0.69
C GLY A 97 15.60 7.44 -1.13
N ILE A 98 15.01 7.81 -2.26
CA ILE A 98 14.98 9.17 -2.80
C ILE A 98 13.56 9.52 -3.24
N ASN A 99 13.29 10.78 -3.59
CA ASN A 99 12.03 11.21 -4.19
C ASN A 99 10.79 10.73 -3.41
N ARG A 100 10.79 10.87 -2.07
CA ARG A 100 9.62 10.56 -1.23
C ARG A 100 8.51 11.55 -1.53
N GLN A 101 7.38 11.06 -2.05
CA GLN A 101 6.22 11.86 -2.40
C GLN A 101 4.99 11.43 -1.61
N TYR A 102 4.19 12.41 -1.19
CA TYR A 102 2.90 12.20 -0.57
C TYR A 102 1.85 11.84 -1.63
N VAL A 103 1.12 10.75 -1.41
CA VAL A 103 0.16 10.21 -2.39
C VAL A 103 -1.28 10.40 -1.95
N MET A 104 -1.59 9.99 -0.75
CA MET A 104 -2.96 9.93 -0.22
C MET A 104 -2.92 9.79 1.29
N TYR A 105 -4.06 9.93 1.94
CA TYR A 105 -4.23 9.51 3.32
C TYR A 105 -5.57 8.80 3.55
N ASN A 106 -5.64 8.05 4.60
CA ASN A 106 -6.84 7.73 5.34
C ASN A 106 -6.56 7.94 6.84
N ASP A 107 -7.44 7.49 7.69
CA ASP A 107 -7.18 7.47 9.11
C ASP A 107 -7.15 6.05 9.65
N PHE A 108 -6.58 5.92 10.83
CA PHE A 108 -6.82 4.76 11.66
C PHE A 108 -8.13 4.96 12.44
N ILE A 109 -8.75 3.86 12.77
CA ILE A 109 -9.97 3.79 13.56
C ILE A 109 -9.83 2.68 14.59
N ILE A 110 -10.50 2.82 15.74
CA ILE A 110 -10.64 1.70 16.67
C ILE A 110 -12.01 1.09 16.42
N VAL A 111 -12.00 -0.18 16.06
CA VAL A 111 -13.21 -0.97 15.83
C VAL A 111 -13.35 -2.02 16.91
N GLY A 112 -14.57 -2.49 17.11
CA GLY A 112 -14.84 -3.53 18.10
C GLY A 112 -16.31 -4.00 18.07
N PRO A 113 -16.70 -4.87 19.02
CA PRO A 113 -18.03 -5.42 19.05
C PRO A 113 -19.08 -4.34 19.34
N PRO A 114 -20.31 -4.46 18.78
CA PRO A 114 -21.40 -3.50 19.03
C PRO A 114 -21.77 -3.34 20.50
N GLU A 115 -21.52 -4.36 21.31
CA GLU A 115 -21.78 -4.38 22.76
C GLU A 115 -20.93 -3.38 23.54
N ASP A 116 -19.74 -3.03 23.00
CA ASP A 116 -18.84 -1.99 23.49
C ASP A 116 -18.62 -2.00 25.03
N LEU A 117 -18.12 -3.09 25.56
CA LEU A 117 -17.90 -3.26 27.00
C LEU A 117 -16.97 -2.21 27.60
N ALA A 118 -16.02 -1.68 26.83
CA ALA A 118 -15.13 -0.60 27.26
C ALA A 118 -15.78 0.79 27.19
N LYS A 119 -17.00 0.92 26.64
CA LYS A 119 -17.77 2.16 26.52
C LYS A 119 -16.97 3.27 25.83
N ILE A 120 -16.45 2.97 24.63
CA ILE A 120 -15.66 3.91 23.82
C ILE A 120 -16.42 4.41 22.57
N LYS A 121 -17.65 3.95 22.33
CA LYS A 121 -18.46 4.32 21.17
C LYS A 121 -18.65 5.83 21.09
N GLY A 122 -18.30 6.39 19.92
CA GLY A 122 -18.37 7.83 19.67
C GLY A 122 -17.17 8.61 20.21
N SER A 123 -16.15 7.94 20.77
CA SER A 123 -14.92 8.60 21.22
C SER A 123 -14.22 9.30 20.06
N LYS A 124 -13.74 10.53 20.32
CA LYS A 124 -12.91 11.32 19.41
C LYS A 124 -11.47 11.46 19.92
N VAL A 125 -11.12 10.72 20.98
CA VAL A 125 -9.79 10.73 21.59
C VAL A 125 -9.28 9.30 21.72
N ALA A 126 -8.40 8.89 20.82
CA ALA A 126 -7.90 7.51 20.73
C ALA A 126 -7.14 7.08 21.99
N LYS A 127 -6.42 8.03 22.63
CA LYS A 127 -5.72 7.80 23.90
C LYS A 127 -6.66 7.38 25.01
N GLU A 128 -7.79 8.07 25.15
CA GLU A 128 -8.80 7.74 26.15
C GLU A 128 -9.49 6.41 25.86
N ALA A 129 -9.77 6.15 24.57
CA ALA A 129 -10.37 4.90 24.12
C ALA A 129 -9.47 3.70 24.49
N LEU A 130 -8.18 3.76 24.19
CA LEU A 130 -7.24 2.70 24.53
C LEU A 130 -7.09 2.56 26.08
N ALA A 131 -7.01 3.67 26.80
CA ALA A 131 -6.95 3.63 28.26
C ALA A 131 -8.17 2.93 28.88
N LYS A 132 -9.39 3.16 28.38
CA LYS A 132 -10.61 2.47 28.83
C LYS A 132 -10.59 0.97 28.51
N ILE A 133 -10.11 0.60 27.30
CA ILE A 133 -9.94 -0.82 26.94
C ILE A 133 -8.98 -1.51 27.89
N ALA A 134 -7.85 -0.90 28.22
CA ALA A 134 -6.90 -1.44 29.16
C ALA A 134 -7.47 -1.53 30.59
N ALA A 135 -8.18 -0.51 31.06
CA ALA A 135 -8.78 -0.47 32.39
C ALA A 135 -9.84 -1.57 32.60
N THR A 136 -10.59 -1.89 31.53
CA THR A 136 -11.61 -2.95 31.55
C THR A 136 -11.03 -4.31 31.23
N GLN A 137 -9.78 -4.39 30.76
CA GLN A 137 -9.14 -5.62 30.26
C GLN A 137 -9.99 -6.37 29.24
N THR A 138 -10.78 -5.62 28.45
CA THR A 138 -11.56 -6.22 27.35
C THR A 138 -10.62 -6.67 26.23
N PRO A 139 -10.92 -7.78 25.54
CA PRO A 139 -10.02 -8.31 24.52
C PRO A 139 -9.65 -7.28 23.46
N PHE A 140 -8.36 -7.19 23.18
CA PHE A 140 -7.79 -6.37 22.13
C PHE A 140 -6.86 -7.20 21.26
N VAL A 141 -7.05 -7.19 19.95
CA VAL A 141 -6.18 -7.88 19.00
C VAL A 141 -5.25 -6.85 18.35
N SER A 142 -3.98 -6.99 18.63
CA SER A 142 -2.90 -6.26 17.99
C SER A 142 -2.39 -6.99 16.76
N ARG A 143 -1.89 -6.26 15.77
CA ARG A 143 -1.16 -6.89 14.67
C ARG A 143 0.10 -7.61 15.14
N GLY A 144 0.87 -7.04 16.05
CA GLY A 144 2.08 -7.67 16.61
C GLY A 144 3.21 -7.94 15.58
N ASP A 145 3.18 -7.32 14.39
CA ASP A 145 3.99 -7.67 13.21
C ASP A 145 4.96 -6.57 12.76
N LYS A 146 5.13 -5.53 13.56
CA LYS A 146 5.95 -4.35 13.25
C LYS A 146 5.49 -3.57 11.99
N SER A 147 4.23 -3.73 11.58
CA SER A 147 3.62 -2.94 10.52
C SER A 147 3.41 -1.48 10.92
N GLY A 148 3.01 -0.63 9.96
CA GLY A 148 2.61 0.75 10.25
C GLY A 148 1.46 0.84 11.24
N THR A 149 0.45 -0.04 11.15
CA THR A 149 -0.66 -0.14 12.12
C THR A 149 -0.14 -0.50 13.51
N HIS A 150 0.73 -1.51 13.62
CA HIS A 150 1.31 -1.90 14.91
C HIS A 150 2.18 -0.77 15.50
N THR A 151 2.98 -0.10 14.67
CA THR A 151 3.78 1.06 15.10
C THR A 151 2.89 2.19 15.62
N LYS A 152 1.80 2.51 14.91
CA LYS A 152 0.80 3.51 15.35
C LYS A 152 0.14 3.12 16.66
N GLU A 153 -0.28 1.87 16.79
CA GLU A 153 -0.88 1.33 18.00
C GLU A 153 0.04 1.50 19.21
N LEU A 154 1.30 1.06 19.09
CA LEU A 154 2.30 1.18 20.16
C LEU A 154 2.59 2.63 20.53
N ALA A 155 2.59 3.55 19.55
CA ALA A 155 2.74 4.97 19.82
C ALA A 155 1.58 5.54 20.65
N ILE A 156 0.34 5.10 20.40
CA ILE A 156 -0.83 5.53 21.18
C ILE A 156 -0.78 4.93 22.59
N TRP A 157 -0.44 3.64 22.75
CA TRP A 157 -0.23 3.01 24.06
C TRP A 157 0.83 3.71 24.89
N LYS A 158 1.97 4.04 24.26
CA LYS A 158 3.04 4.80 24.89
C LYS A 158 2.57 6.19 25.34
N ALA A 159 1.75 6.86 24.56
CA ALA A 159 1.24 8.21 24.87
C ALA A 159 0.29 8.25 26.09
N VAL A 160 -0.23 7.10 26.51
CA VAL A 160 -1.01 6.94 27.75
C VAL A 160 -0.24 6.24 28.85
N ASN A 161 1.08 6.04 28.68
CA ASN A 161 1.96 5.34 29.61
C ASN A 161 1.49 3.92 29.96
N ILE A 162 0.83 3.23 29.04
CA ILE A 162 0.38 1.85 29.21
C ILE A 162 1.27 0.96 28.32
N LYS A 163 1.77 -0.12 28.91
CA LYS A 163 2.38 -1.24 28.19
C LYS A 163 1.38 -2.39 28.24
N PRO A 164 0.59 -2.60 27.16
CA PRO A 164 -0.43 -3.65 27.19
C PRO A 164 0.22 -5.03 27.35
N ALA A 165 -0.38 -5.86 28.21
CA ALA A 165 0.11 -7.20 28.48
C ALA A 165 -1.00 -8.04 29.15
N GLY A 166 -0.84 -9.35 29.13
CA GLY A 166 -1.79 -10.30 29.72
C GLY A 166 -2.79 -10.84 28.71
N ASN A 167 -3.75 -11.63 29.20
CA ASN A 167 -4.65 -12.42 28.35
C ASN A 167 -5.63 -11.58 27.50
N TRP A 168 -5.83 -10.32 27.84
CA TRP A 168 -6.71 -9.41 27.08
C TRP A 168 -6.03 -8.80 25.87
N TYR A 169 -4.69 -8.78 25.81
CA TYR A 169 -3.91 -8.21 24.71
C TYR A 169 -3.28 -9.33 23.88
N ILE A 170 -3.73 -9.49 22.66
CA ILE A 170 -3.41 -10.62 21.79
C ILE A 170 -2.60 -10.12 20.60
N GLU A 171 -1.31 -10.42 20.56
CA GLU A 171 -0.46 -10.16 19.40
C GLU A 171 -0.64 -11.28 18.37
N SER A 172 -1.24 -10.96 17.22
CA SER A 172 -1.63 -11.96 16.21
C SER A 172 -0.49 -12.38 15.29
N GLY A 173 0.44 -11.49 15.01
CA GLY A 173 1.47 -11.68 13.98
C GLY A 173 0.92 -11.70 12.54
N LYS A 174 -0.32 -11.21 12.32
CA LYS A 174 -1.08 -11.36 11.07
C LYS A 174 -1.28 -10.03 10.33
N GLY A 175 -1.68 -10.12 9.04
CA GLY A 175 -2.10 -8.98 8.24
C GLY A 175 -3.42 -8.38 8.73
N MET A 176 -3.71 -7.10 8.36
CA MET A 176 -4.86 -6.37 8.92
C MET A 176 -6.20 -7.06 8.64
N GLY A 177 -6.40 -7.66 7.46
CA GLY A 177 -7.63 -8.38 7.15
C GLY A 177 -7.87 -9.58 8.06
N GLU A 178 -6.81 -10.35 8.37
CA GLU A 178 -6.89 -11.49 9.30
C GLU A 178 -7.11 -11.02 10.74
N VAL A 179 -6.50 -9.89 11.13
CA VAL A 179 -6.72 -9.27 12.45
C VAL A 179 -8.18 -8.84 12.61
N LEU A 180 -8.80 -8.24 11.62
CA LEU A 180 -10.21 -7.88 11.64
C LEU A 180 -11.11 -9.10 11.82
N ASN A 181 -10.83 -10.20 11.10
CA ASN A 181 -11.56 -11.46 11.28
C ASN A 181 -11.39 -12.01 12.68
N MET A 182 -10.14 -12.06 13.19
CA MET A 182 -9.86 -12.55 14.55
C MET A 182 -10.52 -11.68 15.62
N ALA A 183 -10.48 -10.36 15.47
CA ALA A 183 -11.15 -9.42 16.39
C ALA A 183 -12.66 -9.64 16.40
N ASN A 184 -13.26 -9.84 15.22
CA ASN A 184 -14.68 -10.15 15.10
C ASN A 184 -15.06 -11.46 15.82
N GLU A 185 -14.32 -12.55 15.57
CA GLU A 185 -14.55 -13.86 16.21
C GLU A 185 -14.40 -13.81 17.74
N LYS A 186 -13.42 -13.05 18.22
CA LYS A 186 -13.12 -12.92 19.68
C LYS A 186 -13.95 -11.83 20.37
N LYS A 187 -14.82 -11.12 19.64
CA LYS A 187 -15.52 -9.92 20.13
C LYS A 187 -14.54 -8.92 20.77
N ALA A 188 -13.40 -8.72 20.10
CA ALA A 188 -12.29 -7.92 20.58
C ALA A 188 -12.25 -6.56 19.87
N TYR A 189 -11.59 -5.59 20.50
CA TYR A 189 -11.22 -4.33 19.90
C TYR A 189 -9.94 -4.51 19.06
N THR A 190 -9.76 -3.65 18.06
CA THR A 190 -8.51 -3.56 17.30
C THR A 190 -8.36 -2.18 16.68
N LEU A 191 -7.12 -1.77 16.42
CA LEU A 191 -6.79 -0.63 15.59
C LEU A 191 -6.71 -1.10 14.13
N SER A 192 -7.41 -0.43 13.23
CA SER A 192 -7.34 -0.70 11.79
C SER A 192 -7.22 0.60 11.00
N ASP A 193 -6.56 0.56 9.86
CA ASP A 193 -6.78 1.60 8.86
C ASP A 193 -8.21 1.52 8.32
N ARG A 194 -8.81 2.68 8.05
CA ARG A 194 -10.20 2.77 7.58
C ARG A 194 -10.39 2.05 6.24
N GLY A 195 -9.43 2.16 5.32
CA GLY A 195 -9.53 1.54 3.99
C GLY A 195 -9.69 0.03 4.09
N THR A 196 -8.85 -0.65 4.87
CA THR A 196 -8.97 -2.11 5.07
C THR A 196 -10.28 -2.46 5.79
N TYR A 197 -10.67 -1.71 6.84
CA TYR A 197 -11.96 -1.95 7.52
C TYR A 197 -13.14 -1.85 6.54
N LEU A 198 -13.22 -0.82 5.71
CA LEU A 198 -14.30 -0.65 4.73
C LEU A 198 -14.32 -1.77 3.69
N ALA A 199 -13.14 -2.22 3.22
CA ALA A 199 -13.03 -3.36 2.32
C ALA A 199 -13.51 -4.69 2.95
N TYR A 200 -13.42 -4.81 4.28
CA TYR A 200 -13.87 -5.97 5.04
C TYR A 200 -15.23 -5.79 5.73
N ARG A 201 -15.89 -4.64 5.56
CA ARG A 201 -17.10 -4.25 6.29
C ARG A 201 -18.21 -5.30 6.29
N GLU A 202 -18.36 -6.04 5.20
CA GLU A 202 -19.40 -7.06 5.07
C GLU A 202 -19.03 -8.41 5.69
N LYS A 203 -17.75 -8.60 6.00
CA LYS A 203 -17.24 -9.83 6.62
C LYS A 203 -17.13 -9.72 8.13
N THR A 204 -17.52 -8.58 8.71
CA THR A 204 -17.40 -8.33 10.14
C THR A 204 -18.67 -7.70 10.71
N THR A 205 -19.00 -8.05 11.96
CA THR A 205 -20.04 -7.37 12.76
C THR A 205 -19.47 -6.22 13.58
N SER A 206 -18.13 -6.10 13.65
CA SER A 206 -17.45 -5.01 14.36
C SER A 206 -17.86 -3.65 13.77
N ILE A 207 -18.02 -2.65 14.63
CA ILE A 207 -18.36 -1.28 14.27
C ILE A 207 -17.23 -0.31 14.62
N ILE A 208 -17.24 0.87 13.99
CA ILE A 208 -16.33 1.95 14.36
C ILE A 208 -16.76 2.51 15.71
N LEU A 209 -15.85 2.55 16.66
CA LEU A 209 -16.09 2.99 18.03
C LEU A 209 -15.30 4.26 18.39
N CYS A 210 -14.12 4.44 17.80
CA CYS A 210 -13.32 5.67 17.95
C CYS A 210 -12.73 6.08 16.61
N GLU A 211 -12.88 7.36 16.25
CA GLU A 211 -12.40 7.96 15.01
C GLU A 211 -12.25 9.47 15.13
N GLY A 212 -11.54 10.11 14.18
CA GLY A 212 -11.44 11.56 14.04
C GLY A 212 -10.46 12.23 14.99
N ASP A 213 -9.64 11.48 15.72
CA ASP A 213 -8.51 12.03 16.48
C ASP A 213 -7.35 12.34 15.50
N PRO A 214 -6.72 13.53 15.54
CA PRO A 214 -5.56 13.84 14.71
C PRO A 214 -4.41 12.82 14.82
N ILE A 215 -4.21 12.19 15.98
CA ILE A 215 -3.20 11.14 16.16
C ILE A 215 -3.45 9.91 15.29
N LEU A 216 -4.69 9.70 14.85
CA LEU A 216 -5.09 8.60 13.98
C LEU A 216 -4.81 8.85 12.49
N GLY A 217 -4.25 10.00 12.13
CA GLY A 217 -3.88 10.26 10.74
C GLY A 217 -2.92 9.21 10.18
N ASN A 218 -3.16 8.80 8.93
CA ASN A 218 -2.43 7.72 8.25
C ASN A 218 -2.04 8.13 6.82
N PRO A 219 -0.96 8.94 6.68
CA PRO A 219 -0.48 9.38 5.38
C PRO A 219 0.31 8.28 4.66
N TYR A 220 0.10 8.16 3.36
CA TYR A 220 0.79 7.21 2.47
C TYR A 220 1.80 7.95 1.59
N HIS A 221 3.00 7.41 1.52
CA HIS A 221 4.05 7.93 0.66
C HIS A 221 4.57 6.85 -0.28
N ILE A 222 4.96 7.29 -1.47
CA ILE A 222 5.71 6.50 -2.44
C ILE A 222 7.14 6.99 -2.46
N ILE A 223 8.10 6.05 -2.50
CA ILE A 223 9.54 6.35 -2.39
C ILE A 223 10.29 5.52 -3.43
N GLU A 224 11.13 6.17 -4.18
CA GLU A 224 12.04 5.54 -5.13
C GLU A 224 13.23 4.93 -4.38
N VAL A 225 13.58 3.69 -4.65
CA VAL A 225 14.81 3.08 -4.13
C VAL A 225 16.00 3.73 -4.81
N ASN A 226 17.02 4.10 -4.04
CA ASN A 226 18.12 4.94 -4.49
C ASN A 226 19.02 4.25 -5.53
N PRO A 227 19.00 4.63 -6.81
CA PRO A 227 19.82 4.04 -7.85
C PRO A 227 21.33 4.31 -7.66
N GLY A 228 21.70 5.32 -6.87
CA GLY A 228 23.08 5.58 -6.50
C GLY A 228 23.68 4.52 -5.57
N LYS A 229 22.84 3.83 -4.78
CA LYS A 229 23.22 2.67 -3.97
C LYS A 229 23.03 1.35 -4.74
N PHE A 230 21.98 1.27 -5.55
CA PHE A 230 21.54 0.06 -6.24
C PHE A 230 21.40 0.32 -7.75
N PRO A 231 22.51 0.26 -8.53
CA PRO A 231 22.48 0.61 -9.96
C PRO A 231 21.57 -0.27 -10.82
N HIS A 232 21.13 -1.42 -10.31
CA HIS A 232 20.24 -2.34 -11.02
C HIS A 232 18.76 -2.02 -10.89
N VAL A 233 18.36 -1.11 -9.97
CA VAL A 233 16.96 -0.70 -9.85
C VAL A 233 16.52 0.13 -11.05
N LYS A 234 15.26 0.01 -11.42
CA LYS A 234 14.69 0.60 -12.63
C LYS A 234 14.27 2.05 -12.40
N LYS A 235 15.26 2.92 -12.24
CA LYS A 235 15.06 4.34 -11.92
C LYS A 235 14.02 5.02 -12.80
N GLU A 236 14.14 4.92 -14.13
CA GLU A 236 13.27 5.65 -15.05
C GLU A 236 11.81 5.21 -14.92
N LEU A 237 11.57 3.90 -14.82
CA LEU A 237 10.23 3.36 -14.66
C LEU A 237 9.66 3.65 -13.27
N ALA A 238 10.51 3.63 -12.22
CA ALA A 238 10.15 4.02 -10.86
C ALA A 238 9.71 5.49 -10.79
N SER A 239 10.49 6.40 -11.37
CA SER A 239 10.14 7.83 -11.44
C SER A 239 8.82 8.05 -12.18
N LYS A 240 8.60 7.38 -13.32
CA LYS A 240 7.32 7.44 -14.06
C LYS A 240 6.15 6.94 -13.23
N LEU A 241 6.32 5.87 -12.42
CA LEU A 241 5.26 5.40 -11.54
C LEU A 241 4.92 6.43 -10.46
N ILE A 242 5.93 7.07 -9.87
CA ILE A 242 5.71 8.14 -8.89
C ILE A 242 4.97 9.31 -9.52
N GLU A 243 5.39 9.76 -10.70
CA GLU A 243 4.70 10.81 -11.47
C GLU A 243 3.26 10.43 -11.77
N TRP A 244 3.02 9.17 -12.17
CA TRP A 244 1.68 8.66 -12.45
C TRP A 244 0.77 8.70 -11.21
N VAL A 245 1.18 8.13 -10.09
CA VAL A 245 0.33 8.08 -8.89
C VAL A 245 0.07 9.46 -8.29
N THR A 246 0.97 10.43 -8.53
CA THR A 246 0.83 11.82 -8.09
C THR A 246 0.20 12.73 -9.15
N SER A 247 -0.02 12.24 -10.36
CA SER A 247 -0.66 12.98 -11.45
C SER A 247 -2.15 13.23 -11.17
N LYS A 248 -2.74 14.19 -11.91
CA LYS A 248 -4.18 14.45 -11.83
C LYS A 248 -5.02 13.18 -12.10
N GLU A 249 -4.60 12.34 -13.04
CA GLU A 249 -5.32 11.12 -13.41
C GLU A 249 -5.19 10.05 -12.32
N GLY A 250 -3.99 9.78 -11.82
CA GLY A 250 -3.78 8.85 -10.71
C GLY A 250 -4.51 9.28 -9.45
N GLN A 251 -4.48 10.57 -9.12
CA GLN A 251 -5.20 11.14 -7.98
C GLN A 251 -6.73 11.07 -8.16
N GLN A 252 -7.24 11.19 -9.40
CA GLN A 252 -8.66 11.00 -9.67
C GLN A 252 -9.10 9.56 -9.44
N ILE A 253 -8.28 8.57 -9.84
CA ILE A 253 -8.56 7.15 -9.56
C ILE A 253 -8.63 6.91 -8.04
N ILE A 254 -7.71 7.50 -7.27
CA ILE A 254 -7.71 7.40 -5.80
C ILE A 254 -8.98 8.04 -5.21
N HIS A 255 -9.38 9.23 -5.70
CA HIS A 255 -10.59 9.93 -5.27
C HIS A 255 -11.87 9.12 -5.52
N ASP A 256 -11.94 8.47 -6.68
CA ASP A 256 -13.12 7.71 -7.11
C ASP A 256 -13.15 6.30 -6.53
N PHE A 257 -12.07 5.88 -5.87
CA PHE A 257 -11.97 4.57 -5.23
C PHE A 257 -12.75 4.55 -3.90
N LYS A 258 -13.97 4.04 -3.96
CA LYS A 258 -14.96 4.03 -2.88
C LYS A 258 -15.41 2.61 -2.58
N ASP A 259 -15.93 2.41 -1.36
CA ASP A 259 -16.68 1.20 -1.06
C ASP A 259 -18.02 1.19 -1.81
N LYS A 260 -18.77 0.09 -1.73
CA LYS A 260 -20.07 -0.07 -2.39
C LYS A 260 -21.16 0.88 -1.86
N ASN A 261 -20.93 1.51 -0.71
CA ASN A 261 -21.83 2.49 -0.11
C ASN A 261 -21.44 3.93 -0.50
N GLY A 262 -20.41 4.11 -1.34
CA GLY A 262 -19.93 5.40 -1.79
C GLY A 262 -18.96 6.09 -0.82
N ASN A 263 -18.48 5.41 0.23
CA ASN A 263 -17.51 5.98 1.17
C ASN A 263 -16.10 5.92 0.57
N PRO A 264 -15.32 7.03 0.58
CA PRO A 264 -13.95 7.02 0.10
C PRO A 264 -13.07 6.15 1.02
N LEU A 265 -12.26 5.27 0.42
CA LEU A 265 -11.26 4.49 1.15
C LEU A 265 -9.98 5.29 1.40
N PHE A 266 -9.71 6.24 0.52
CA PHE A 266 -8.56 7.13 0.59
C PHE A 266 -8.94 8.54 0.14
N ILE A 267 -8.18 9.52 0.60
CA ILE A 267 -8.28 10.92 0.16
C ILE A 267 -6.99 11.26 -0.56
N PRO A 268 -7.04 11.66 -1.84
CA PRO A 268 -5.86 12.04 -2.62
C PRO A 268 -5.25 13.32 -2.09
N THR A 269 -3.91 13.39 -2.05
CA THR A 269 -3.20 14.53 -1.45
C THR A 269 -1.85 14.81 -2.10
N ALA A 270 -1.61 14.33 -3.31
CA ALA A 270 -0.35 14.64 -4.00
C ALA A 270 -0.11 16.15 -4.08
N GLY A 271 1.12 16.57 -3.77
CA GLY A 271 1.50 17.98 -3.71
C GLY A 271 1.08 18.73 -2.44
N GLN A 272 0.37 18.10 -1.52
CA GLN A 272 0.04 18.68 -0.21
C GLN A 272 1.00 18.18 0.87
N LYS A 273 1.19 18.97 1.93
CA LYS A 273 1.86 18.50 3.15
C LYS A 273 0.80 18.11 4.17
N TRP A 274 0.95 16.96 4.80
CA TRP A 274 0.18 16.61 5.98
C TRP A 274 0.56 17.59 7.09
N GLN A 275 -0.41 18.29 7.65
CA GLN A 275 -0.23 19.22 8.77
C GLN A 275 -0.48 18.51 10.10
#